data_2a6de2527e247463ffab9acbc41c131d
#
_entry.id   2a6de2527e247463ffab9acbc41c131d
#
_cell.length_a   1.000
_cell.length_b   1.000
_cell.length_c   1.000
_cell.angle_alpha   90.00
_cell.angle_beta   90.00
_cell.angle_gamma   90.00
#
_symmetry.space_group_name_H-M   'P 1'
#
loop_
_entity.id
_entity.type
_entity.pdbx_description
1 polymer ?
#
loop_
_entity_poly.entity_id
_entity_poly.type
_entity_poly.pdbx_seq_one_letter_code
_entity_poly.pdbx_strand_id
1 'polypeptide(L)'
;MQTITTQQGKQIALVSQYELRDPRTSGAYVRAYCHIHGSDHQRSLSIRRASGWGHCFNASCNATVLVAEWNPDMSARLLHPSATDSSFRLPSSFISTTKRLPLAIQPVLLHAPQLIPKWQQDEQYMLLAQEELFHTALSTSRRAHDYLTARSVPIQIARQSGVGYIAADRVAQCSTTEQRSLVRRWAARMLFPLYSPYGHGYIGRSLWQWKPGMNEQTHKALLEREAGPRRWIKTNPAGWFCVPFEQFASAIILVEGAFDRLALLTAGFDPTEVVALAGTALQIDWLPPQVKTIVLALDGDQGGQEATRRLADQLKQEGFSVKICLPPQDRQGKDWNERWRLFGPQSVLPLRKTCSALRSA
;
A
#
# COMPACT_ATOMS: atom_id res chain seq x y z
N MET A 1 28.41 -6.37 -14.68
CA MET A 1 27.50 -6.66 -13.56
C MET A 1 28.10 -7.77 -12.70
N GLN A 2 28.22 -7.58 -11.40
CA GLN A 2 28.71 -8.58 -10.43
C GLN A 2 27.59 -8.88 -9.41
N THR A 3 27.32 -10.15 -9.12
CA THR A 3 26.33 -10.53 -8.10
C THR A 3 27.05 -10.87 -6.80
N ILE A 4 26.64 -10.24 -5.71
CA ILE A 4 27.21 -10.42 -4.37
C ILE A 4 26.12 -11.04 -3.50
N THR A 5 26.48 -12.10 -2.78
CA THR A 5 25.57 -12.71 -1.78
C THR A 5 25.96 -12.20 -0.40
N THR A 6 25.01 -11.55 0.28
CA THR A 6 25.24 -11.07 1.66
C THR A 6 25.31 -12.24 2.64
N GLN A 7 25.84 -12.00 3.85
CA GLN A 7 25.87 -13.01 4.94
C GLN A 7 24.48 -13.56 5.28
N GLN A 8 23.42 -12.81 4.94
CA GLN A 8 22.00 -13.20 5.13
C GLN A 8 21.43 -13.95 3.91
N GLY A 9 22.27 -14.34 2.94
CA GLY A 9 21.85 -15.08 1.75
C GLY A 9 21.17 -14.24 0.67
N LYS A 10 21.08 -12.91 0.83
CA LYS A 10 20.45 -12.04 -0.16
C LYS A 10 21.41 -11.73 -1.31
N GLN A 11 20.92 -11.86 -2.54
CA GLN A 11 21.68 -11.50 -3.74
C GLN A 11 21.47 -10.02 -4.08
N ILE A 12 22.58 -9.32 -4.30
CA ILE A 12 22.64 -7.92 -4.73
C ILE A 12 23.42 -7.88 -6.04
N ALA A 13 22.82 -7.30 -7.07
CA ALA A 13 23.52 -7.05 -8.32
C ALA A 13 24.24 -5.69 -8.23
N LEU A 14 25.56 -5.71 -8.25
CA LEU A 14 26.37 -4.51 -8.39
C LEU A 14 26.52 -4.20 -9.88
N VAL A 15 26.06 -3.02 -10.31
CA VAL A 15 26.08 -2.58 -11.70
C VAL A 15 26.76 -1.22 -11.83
N SER A 16 27.45 -0.98 -12.94
CA SER A 16 27.92 0.35 -13.28
C SER A 16 26.75 1.21 -13.83
N GLN A 17 26.80 2.51 -13.60
CA GLN A 17 25.84 3.43 -14.22
C GLN A 17 25.85 3.35 -15.76
N TYR A 18 27.00 3.01 -16.36
CA TYR A 18 27.17 2.86 -17.81
C TYR A 18 26.57 1.54 -18.34
N GLU A 19 26.33 0.58 -17.46
CA GLU A 19 25.67 -0.69 -17.81
C GLU A 19 24.13 -0.59 -17.75
N LEU A 20 23.57 0.54 -17.24
CA LEU A 20 22.12 0.69 -17.16
C LEU A 20 21.48 0.71 -18.56
N ARG A 21 20.53 -0.20 -18.79
CA ARG A 21 19.86 -0.37 -20.10
C ARG A 21 18.75 0.66 -20.25
N ASP A 22 18.88 1.55 -21.24
CA ASP A 22 17.96 2.63 -21.58
C ASP A 22 17.45 3.40 -20.33
N PRO A 23 18.37 4.04 -19.55
CA PRO A 23 18.01 4.73 -18.33
C PRO A 23 17.22 6.01 -18.65
N ARG A 24 16.10 6.22 -17.93
CA ARG A 24 15.31 7.45 -17.98
C ARG A 24 15.13 8.04 -16.60
N THR A 25 15.48 9.30 -16.45
CA THR A 25 15.30 10.02 -15.18
C THR A 25 13.83 10.38 -14.98
N SER A 26 13.33 10.09 -13.77
CA SER A 26 11.97 10.43 -13.31
C SER A 26 12.06 10.98 -11.89
N GLY A 27 12.24 12.28 -11.74
CA GLY A 27 12.45 12.93 -10.46
C GLY A 27 13.71 12.42 -9.73
N ALA A 28 13.55 11.93 -8.51
CA ALA A 28 14.63 11.37 -7.69
C ALA A 28 15.09 9.96 -8.11
N TYR A 29 14.44 9.37 -9.12
CA TYR A 29 14.68 8.00 -9.57
C TYR A 29 15.17 7.95 -11.01
N VAL A 30 15.89 6.88 -11.33
CA VAL A 30 16.18 6.45 -12.70
C VAL A 30 15.46 5.14 -12.94
N ARG A 31 14.68 5.09 -14.03
CA ARG A 31 14.03 3.87 -14.51
C ARG A 31 14.87 3.27 -15.63
N ALA A 32 15.12 1.97 -15.56
CA ALA A 32 15.88 1.23 -16.56
C ALA A 32 15.28 -0.16 -16.82
N TYR A 33 15.67 -0.80 -17.92
CA TYR A 33 15.38 -2.22 -18.09
C TYR A 33 16.23 -3.05 -17.13
N CYS A 34 15.64 -4.08 -16.56
CA CYS A 34 16.34 -4.92 -15.60
C CYS A 34 17.28 -5.91 -16.29
N HIS A 35 18.54 -5.95 -15.87
CA HIS A 35 19.54 -6.88 -16.38
C HIS A 35 19.29 -8.33 -15.97
N ILE A 36 18.63 -8.55 -14.83
CA ILE A 36 18.48 -9.89 -14.25
C ILE A 36 17.48 -10.75 -15.03
N HIS A 37 16.32 -10.20 -15.38
CA HIS A 37 15.32 -10.95 -16.16
C HIS A 37 15.32 -10.61 -17.66
N GLY A 38 16.13 -9.65 -18.09
CA GLY A 38 16.39 -9.39 -19.50
C GLY A 38 15.24 -8.82 -20.35
N SER A 39 14.08 -8.50 -19.75
CA SER A 39 12.92 -8.00 -20.49
C SER A 39 13.13 -6.56 -20.95
N ASP A 40 12.84 -6.29 -22.22
CA ASP A 40 12.92 -4.98 -22.86
C ASP A 40 11.56 -4.29 -23.02
N HIS A 41 10.48 -4.92 -22.55
CA HIS A 41 9.14 -4.40 -22.72
C HIS A 41 8.77 -3.34 -21.67
N GLN A 42 9.41 -3.37 -20.50
CA GLN A 42 9.08 -2.47 -19.41
C GLN A 42 10.32 -2.11 -18.57
N ARG A 43 10.53 -0.80 -18.30
CA ARG A 43 11.57 -0.33 -17.37
C ARG A 43 11.15 -0.63 -15.93
N SER A 44 11.26 -1.89 -15.56
CA SER A 44 10.86 -2.41 -14.25
C SER A 44 11.86 -2.11 -13.13
N LEU A 45 13.13 -1.82 -13.47
CA LEU A 45 14.16 -1.43 -12.51
C LEU A 45 14.00 0.05 -12.17
N SER A 46 13.87 0.36 -10.88
CA SER A 46 13.80 1.73 -10.36
C SER A 46 14.93 1.96 -9.37
N ILE A 47 15.80 2.91 -9.65
CA ILE A 47 17.02 3.20 -8.89
C ILE A 47 16.91 4.60 -8.32
N ARG A 48 17.16 4.76 -7.01
CA ARG A 48 17.19 6.06 -6.35
C ARG A 48 18.56 6.71 -6.54
N ARG A 49 18.62 7.85 -7.23
CA ARG A 49 19.87 8.54 -7.55
C ARG A 49 20.74 8.86 -6.32
N ALA A 50 20.13 9.34 -5.24
CA ALA A 50 20.83 9.77 -4.04
C ALA A 50 21.51 8.63 -3.26
N SER A 51 21.10 7.37 -3.45
CA SER A 51 21.62 6.24 -2.69
C SER A 51 22.21 5.13 -3.55
N GLY A 52 22.02 5.20 -4.87
CA GLY A 52 22.43 4.16 -5.80
C GLY A 52 21.62 2.85 -5.71
N TRP A 53 20.76 2.70 -4.70
CA TRP A 53 19.96 1.51 -4.53
C TRP A 53 18.77 1.47 -5.49
N GLY A 54 18.54 0.31 -6.08
CA GLY A 54 17.44 0.03 -6.99
C GLY A 54 16.77 -1.30 -6.72
N HIS A 55 15.54 -1.39 -7.21
CA HIS A 55 14.71 -2.58 -7.09
C HIS A 55 13.96 -2.83 -8.40
N CYS A 56 13.88 -4.10 -8.80
CA CYS A 56 13.09 -4.51 -9.95
C CYS A 56 11.66 -4.83 -9.51
N PHE A 57 10.69 -4.10 -10.06
CA PHE A 57 9.27 -4.28 -9.77
C PHE A 57 8.59 -5.37 -10.62
N ASN A 58 9.36 -6.14 -11.39
CA ASN A 58 8.84 -7.33 -12.02
C ASN A 58 8.66 -8.42 -10.97
N ALA A 59 7.46 -8.97 -10.87
CA ALA A 59 7.07 -9.92 -9.82
C ALA A 59 7.91 -11.22 -9.82
N SER A 60 8.38 -11.66 -11.00
CA SER A 60 9.22 -12.85 -11.14
C SER A 60 10.70 -12.60 -10.86
N CYS A 61 11.13 -11.33 -10.82
CA CYS A 61 12.54 -10.96 -10.69
C CYS A 61 12.90 -10.50 -9.27
N ASN A 62 12.16 -9.53 -8.74
CA ASN A 62 12.35 -8.95 -7.40
C ASN A 62 13.83 -8.62 -7.04
N ALA A 63 14.67 -8.35 -8.04
CA ALA A 63 16.11 -8.17 -7.86
C ALA A 63 16.43 -6.85 -7.17
N THR A 64 17.41 -6.87 -6.26
CA THR A 64 18.01 -5.68 -5.66
C THR A 64 19.30 -5.34 -6.39
N VAL A 65 19.44 -4.07 -6.75
CA VAL A 65 20.60 -3.55 -7.52
C VAL A 65 21.25 -2.40 -6.76
N LEU A 66 22.57 -2.31 -6.81
CA LEU A 66 23.32 -1.14 -6.36
C LEU A 66 24.14 -0.60 -7.54
N VAL A 67 24.00 0.68 -7.84
CA VAL A 67 24.84 1.38 -8.83
C VAL A 67 26.12 1.84 -8.13
N ALA A 68 27.24 1.28 -8.55
CA ALA A 68 28.52 1.41 -7.85
C ALA A 68 28.98 2.86 -7.72
N GLU A 69 28.91 3.62 -8.78
CA GLU A 69 29.39 5.02 -8.83
C GLU A 69 28.48 5.99 -8.04
N TRP A 70 27.22 5.62 -7.79
CA TRP A 70 26.31 6.46 -7.01
C TRP A 70 26.40 6.22 -5.51
N ASN A 71 27.09 5.14 -5.10
CA ASN A 71 27.35 4.84 -3.71
C ASN A 71 28.69 4.06 -3.58
N PRO A 72 29.82 4.73 -3.79
CA PRO A 72 31.13 4.08 -3.81
C PRO A 72 31.51 3.44 -2.47
N ASP A 73 31.14 4.07 -1.35
CA ASP A 73 31.45 3.54 -0.01
C ASP A 73 30.74 2.20 0.24
N MET A 74 29.46 2.11 -0.14
CA MET A 74 28.68 0.89 -0.02
C MET A 74 29.18 -0.20 -0.97
N SER A 75 29.55 0.19 -2.19
CA SER A 75 30.11 -0.72 -3.19
C SER A 75 31.42 -1.33 -2.71
N ALA A 76 32.31 -0.52 -2.14
CA ALA A 76 33.58 -0.99 -1.56
C ALA A 76 33.34 -1.96 -0.39
N ARG A 77 32.40 -1.67 0.51
CA ARG A 77 32.02 -2.56 1.62
C ARG A 77 31.45 -3.90 1.15
N LEU A 78 30.66 -3.91 0.09
CA LEU A 78 30.11 -5.13 -0.48
C LEU A 78 31.18 -5.99 -1.16
N LEU A 79 32.16 -5.35 -1.80
CA LEU A 79 33.25 -6.05 -2.50
C LEU A 79 34.32 -6.58 -1.51
N HIS A 80 34.57 -5.87 -0.40
CA HIS A 80 35.60 -6.20 0.59
C HIS A 80 34.98 -6.19 2.00
N PRO A 81 34.12 -7.18 2.36
CA PRO A 81 33.54 -7.25 3.69
C PRO A 81 34.66 -7.52 4.71
N SER A 82 34.97 -6.51 5.54
CA SER A 82 35.89 -6.72 6.66
C SER A 82 35.24 -7.62 7.70
N ALA A 83 35.97 -8.54 8.30
CA ALA A 83 35.47 -9.53 9.27
C ALA A 83 34.90 -8.91 10.57
N THR A 84 35.03 -7.60 10.74
CA THR A 84 34.57 -6.84 11.93
C THR A 84 33.25 -6.09 11.74
N ASP A 85 32.67 -6.08 10.55
CA ASP A 85 31.47 -5.28 10.27
C ASP A 85 30.19 -6.09 10.45
N SER A 86 29.88 -6.43 11.72
CA SER A 86 28.61 -7.05 12.11
C SER A 86 27.41 -6.08 12.04
N SER A 87 27.63 -4.82 11.65
CA SER A 87 26.62 -3.76 11.62
C SER A 87 25.96 -3.54 10.26
N PHE A 88 26.32 -4.34 9.24
CA PHE A 88 25.73 -4.18 7.92
C PHE A 88 24.27 -4.63 7.92
N ARG A 89 23.36 -3.67 8.07
CA ARG A 89 21.93 -3.86 7.82
C ARG A 89 21.56 -3.16 6.52
N LEU A 90 21.02 -3.94 5.58
CA LEU A 90 20.32 -3.35 4.43
C LEU A 90 19.17 -2.47 4.93
N PRO A 91 18.85 -1.36 4.25
CA PRO A 91 17.66 -0.59 4.55
C PRO A 91 16.45 -1.53 4.61
N SER A 92 15.65 -1.44 5.67
CA SER A 92 14.53 -2.37 5.96
C SER A 92 13.47 -2.45 4.84
N SER A 93 13.44 -1.49 3.92
CA SER A 93 12.61 -1.52 2.71
C SER A 93 13.00 -2.59 1.69
N PHE A 94 14.13 -3.31 1.90
CA PHE A 94 14.68 -4.31 0.98
C PHE A 94 14.76 -5.73 1.55
N ILE A 95 14.25 -5.94 2.78
CA ILE A 95 14.29 -7.27 3.41
C ILE A 95 13.03 -8.03 3.01
N SER A 96 13.15 -8.86 2.00
CA SER A 96 12.23 -9.95 1.72
C SER A 96 12.86 -11.24 2.29
N THR A 97 12.14 -11.87 3.19
CA THR A 97 12.33 -13.23 3.71
C THR A 97 13.65 -13.58 4.40
N THR A 98 13.64 -13.63 5.72
CA THR A 98 14.47 -14.54 6.50
C THR A 98 13.69 -15.07 7.70
N LYS A 99 13.95 -16.34 8.02
CA LYS A 99 13.33 -17.17 9.06
C LYS A 99 13.07 -16.41 10.37
N ARG A 100 11.85 -16.56 10.92
CA ARG A 100 11.50 -16.10 12.26
C ARG A 100 12.51 -16.63 13.28
N LEU A 101 13.33 -15.73 13.83
CA LEU A 101 13.95 -15.93 15.13
C LEU A 101 12.91 -15.59 16.21
N PRO A 102 12.89 -16.28 17.36
CA PRO A 102 11.97 -15.96 18.46
C PRO A 102 12.16 -14.51 18.87
N LEU A 103 11.07 -13.75 18.93
CA LEU A 103 11.03 -12.35 19.34
C LEU A 103 11.49 -12.21 20.78
N ALA A 104 12.77 -11.95 21.01
CA ALA A 104 13.17 -11.09 22.11
C ALA A 104 12.68 -9.68 21.76
N ILE A 105 11.89 -9.07 22.63
CA ILE A 105 11.41 -7.69 22.53
C ILE A 105 12.65 -6.80 22.46
N GLN A 106 13.10 -6.50 21.25
CA GLN A 106 14.11 -5.45 21.04
C GLN A 106 13.37 -4.12 20.91
N PRO A 107 13.84 -3.06 21.57
CA PRO A 107 13.27 -1.74 21.38
C PRO A 107 13.34 -1.39 19.90
N VAL A 108 12.19 -1.06 19.34
CA VAL A 108 12.06 -0.57 17.96
C VAL A 108 12.96 0.64 17.82
N LEU A 109 14.11 0.44 17.19
CA LEU A 109 15.00 1.53 16.83
C LEU A 109 14.30 2.40 15.79
N LEU A 110 13.86 3.57 16.23
CA LEU A 110 13.25 4.67 15.48
C LEU A 110 14.20 5.23 14.39
N HIS A 111 14.60 4.42 13.41
CA HIS A 111 15.49 4.87 12.33
C HIS A 111 14.77 5.04 10.98
N ALA A 112 13.48 4.73 10.90
CA ALA A 112 12.68 4.97 9.70
C ALA A 112 12.42 6.45 9.35
N PRO A 113 12.31 7.40 10.32
CA PRO A 113 12.03 8.82 10.02
C PRO A 113 13.10 9.52 9.19
N GLN A 114 14.37 9.11 9.29
CA GLN A 114 15.50 9.80 8.63
C GLN A 114 15.54 9.63 7.10
N LEU A 115 14.82 8.66 6.54
CA LEU A 115 14.76 8.41 5.11
C LEU A 115 13.56 9.08 4.41
N ILE A 116 12.64 9.66 5.18
CA ILE A 116 11.48 10.35 4.63
C ILE A 116 11.87 11.81 4.38
N PRO A 117 11.74 12.34 3.16
CA PRO A 117 11.99 13.75 2.89
C PRO A 117 11.15 14.64 3.83
N LYS A 118 11.73 15.73 4.30
CA LYS A 118 11.06 16.64 5.25
C LYS A 118 9.65 17.04 4.79
N TRP A 119 9.46 17.35 3.51
CA TRP A 119 8.16 17.74 2.98
C TRP A 119 7.09 16.63 3.10
N GLN A 120 7.50 15.34 3.09
CA GLN A 120 6.58 14.22 3.30
C GLN A 120 6.23 14.06 4.78
N GLN A 121 7.18 14.34 5.67
CA GLN A 121 6.92 14.40 7.12
C GLN A 121 5.97 15.55 7.43
N ASP A 122 6.22 16.73 6.88
CA ASP A 122 5.37 17.90 7.04
C ASP A 122 3.96 17.65 6.52
N GLU A 123 3.83 16.95 5.38
CA GLU A 123 2.55 16.52 4.80
C GLU A 123 1.79 15.59 5.77
N GLN A 124 2.46 14.61 6.31
CA GLN A 124 1.88 13.64 7.24
C GLN A 124 1.45 14.33 8.55
N TYR A 125 2.29 15.19 9.10
CA TYR A 125 1.96 15.99 10.28
C TYR A 125 0.76 16.91 10.03
N MET A 126 0.70 17.56 8.89
CA MET A 126 -0.42 18.42 8.52
C MET A 126 -1.73 17.64 8.45
N LEU A 127 -1.71 16.43 7.86
CA LEU A 127 -2.90 15.59 7.77
C LEU A 127 -3.35 15.12 9.16
N LEU A 128 -2.43 14.65 9.99
CA LEU A 128 -2.73 14.24 11.37
C LEU A 128 -3.28 15.39 12.22
N ALA A 129 -2.64 16.55 12.16
CA ALA A 129 -3.06 17.71 12.95
C ALA A 129 -4.44 18.26 12.58
N GLN A 130 -4.98 17.89 11.43
CA GLN A 130 -6.28 18.34 10.93
C GLN A 130 -7.32 17.21 10.80
N GLU A 131 -7.05 16.06 11.39
CA GLU A 131 -7.88 14.86 11.23
C GLU A 131 -9.34 15.12 11.64
N GLU A 132 -9.58 15.76 12.77
CA GLU A 132 -10.94 16.09 13.25
C GLU A 132 -11.67 17.03 12.28
N LEU A 133 -10.95 17.98 11.69
CA LEU A 133 -11.50 18.86 10.67
C LEU A 133 -11.92 18.08 9.41
N PHE A 134 -11.13 17.08 9.03
CA PHE A 134 -11.47 16.24 7.88
C PHE A 134 -12.66 15.31 8.16
N HIS A 135 -12.80 14.82 9.38
CA HIS A 135 -13.99 14.07 9.81
C HIS A 135 -15.24 14.97 9.83
N THR A 136 -15.12 16.21 10.28
CA THR A 136 -16.20 17.19 10.21
C THR A 136 -16.55 17.51 8.76
N ALA A 137 -15.56 17.74 7.91
CA ALA A 137 -15.79 17.99 6.48
C ALA A 137 -16.42 16.79 5.76
N LEU A 138 -16.08 15.55 6.12
CA LEU A 138 -16.76 14.37 5.62
C LEU A 138 -18.23 14.41 5.96
N SER A 139 -18.58 14.77 7.19
CA SER A 139 -19.97 14.81 7.69
C SER A 139 -20.82 15.91 7.05
N THR A 140 -20.23 16.99 6.60
CA THR A 140 -20.93 18.18 6.05
C THR A 140 -20.88 18.26 4.53
N SER A 141 -19.95 17.57 3.88
CA SER A 141 -19.77 17.64 2.44
C SER A 141 -20.80 16.80 1.69
N ARG A 142 -21.72 17.45 0.97
CA ARG A 142 -22.66 16.76 0.09
C ARG A 142 -21.95 15.87 -0.94
N ARG A 143 -20.84 16.33 -1.54
CA ARG A 143 -20.07 15.54 -2.52
C ARG A 143 -19.54 14.25 -1.91
N ALA A 144 -19.02 14.29 -0.69
CA ALA A 144 -18.52 13.10 -0.01
C ALA A 144 -19.66 12.14 0.32
N HIS A 145 -20.81 12.65 0.79
CA HIS A 145 -22.01 11.87 1.06
C HIS A 145 -22.55 11.19 -0.21
N ASP A 146 -22.72 11.95 -1.28
CA ASP A 146 -23.21 11.42 -2.55
C ASP A 146 -22.29 10.33 -3.10
N TYR A 147 -20.96 10.49 -2.92
CA TYR A 147 -20.00 9.49 -3.35
C TYR A 147 -20.06 8.22 -2.48
N LEU A 148 -20.15 8.34 -1.17
CA LEU A 148 -20.34 7.19 -0.27
C LEU A 148 -21.67 6.46 -0.58
N THR A 149 -22.74 7.19 -0.81
CA THR A 149 -24.04 6.64 -1.22
C THR A 149 -23.91 5.86 -2.53
N ALA A 150 -23.24 6.44 -3.53
CA ALA A 150 -22.96 5.75 -4.80
C ALA A 150 -22.09 4.49 -4.63
N ARG A 151 -21.35 4.36 -3.52
CA ARG A 151 -20.59 3.19 -3.11
C ARG A 151 -21.35 2.25 -2.18
N SER A 152 -22.60 2.56 -1.85
CA SER A 152 -23.44 1.84 -0.87
C SER A 152 -22.75 1.69 0.50
N VAL A 153 -22.04 2.74 0.91
CA VAL A 153 -21.34 2.81 2.20
C VAL A 153 -22.04 3.86 3.08
N PRO A 154 -22.59 3.46 4.23
CA PRO A 154 -23.14 4.41 5.20
C PRO A 154 -22.07 5.35 5.75
N ILE A 155 -22.41 6.64 5.91
CA ILE A 155 -21.48 7.65 6.42
C ILE A 155 -20.95 7.27 7.81
N GLN A 156 -21.77 6.63 8.64
CA GLN A 156 -21.39 6.19 9.98
C GLN A 156 -20.25 5.16 9.95
N ILE A 157 -20.31 4.20 9.02
CA ILE A 157 -19.25 3.20 8.84
C ILE A 157 -17.95 3.88 8.38
N ALA A 158 -18.04 4.82 7.44
CA ALA A 158 -16.87 5.58 7.00
C ALA A 158 -16.24 6.38 8.17
N ARG A 159 -17.05 7.09 8.95
CA ARG A 159 -16.59 7.85 10.13
C ARG A 159 -15.94 6.96 11.20
N GLN A 160 -16.61 5.86 11.57
CA GLN A 160 -16.09 4.90 12.55
C GLN A 160 -14.76 4.26 12.09
N SER A 161 -14.54 4.21 10.78
CA SER A 161 -13.29 3.73 10.18
C SER A 161 -12.22 4.83 10.05
N GLY A 162 -12.43 6.02 10.60
CA GLY A 162 -11.48 7.13 10.52
C GLY A 162 -11.40 7.81 9.15
N VAL A 163 -12.38 7.59 8.27
CA VAL A 163 -12.38 8.23 6.95
C VAL A 163 -12.66 9.72 7.08
N GLY A 164 -11.87 10.54 6.38
CA GLY A 164 -12.02 11.98 6.31
C GLY A 164 -12.28 12.50 4.88
N TYR A 165 -12.48 13.80 4.75
CA TYR A 165 -12.58 14.47 3.45
C TYR A 165 -11.93 15.84 3.49
N ILE A 166 -11.15 16.18 2.47
CA ILE A 166 -10.63 17.53 2.28
C ILE A 166 -11.42 18.22 1.17
N ALA A 167 -12.22 19.22 1.54
CA ALA A 167 -12.99 19.99 0.60
C ALA A 167 -12.08 20.79 -0.37
N ALA A 168 -12.56 21.02 -1.58
CA ALA A 168 -11.76 21.70 -2.62
C ALA A 168 -11.45 23.15 -2.28
N ASP A 169 -12.35 23.83 -1.59
CA ASP A 169 -12.24 25.23 -1.14
C ASP A 169 -11.27 25.41 0.04
N ARG A 170 -10.87 24.33 0.72
CA ARG A 170 -9.90 24.38 1.83
C ARG A 170 -8.59 25.05 1.43
N VAL A 171 -8.18 24.97 0.16
CA VAL A 171 -6.97 25.60 -0.37
C VAL A 171 -7.01 27.13 -0.19
N ALA A 172 -8.19 27.75 -0.34
CA ALA A 172 -8.36 29.19 -0.19
C ALA A 172 -8.26 29.65 1.28
N GLN A 173 -8.46 28.73 2.23
CA GLN A 173 -8.41 29.03 3.67
C GLN A 173 -7.01 28.91 4.28
N CYS A 174 -6.00 28.51 3.47
CA CYS A 174 -4.64 28.36 3.94
C CYS A 174 -3.93 29.71 4.02
N SER A 175 -3.28 29.98 5.15
CA SER A 175 -2.58 31.24 5.43
C SER A 175 -1.21 31.31 4.74
N THR A 176 -0.48 30.18 4.65
CA THR A 176 0.86 30.15 4.07
C THR A 176 0.90 29.46 2.70
N THR A 177 1.95 29.73 1.92
CA THR A 177 2.19 29.10 0.60
C THR A 177 2.45 27.60 0.75
N GLU A 178 3.19 27.20 1.79
CA GLU A 178 3.51 25.80 2.09
C GLU A 178 2.25 25.01 2.41
N GLN A 179 1.41 25.53 3.34
CA GLN A 179 0.11 24.92 3.65
C GLN A 179 -0.77 24.81 2.41
N ARG A 180 -0.82 25.87 1.60
CA ARG A 180 -1.62 25.89 0.37
C ARG A 180 -1.14 24.84 -0.62
N SER A 181 0.15 24.63 -0.76
CA SER A 181 0.74 23.58 -1.63
C SER A 181 0.36 22.18 -1.17
N LEU A 182 0.49 21.90 0.14
CA LEU A 182 0.14 20.60 0.73
C LEU A 182 -1.35 20.32 0.61
N VAL A 183 -2.19 21.27 1.02
CA VAL A 183 -3.66 21.10 0.93
C VAL A 183 -4.12 20.96 -0.51
N ARG A 184 -3.51 21.66 -1.48
CA ARG A 184 -3.85 21.52 -2.91
C ARG A 184 -3.65 20.10 -3.41
N ARG A 185 -2.60 19.41 -2.99
CA ARG A 185 -2.35 18.02 -3.35
C ARG A 185 -3.47 17.10 -2.86
N TRP A 186 -4.01 17.37 -1.68
CA TRP A 186 -5.03 16.55 -1.00
C TRP A 186 -6.47 17.07 -1.17
N ALA A 187 -6.66 18.24 -1.74
CA ALA A 187 -7.97 18.84 -1.96
C ALA A 187 -8.90 17.97 -2.81
N ALA A 188 -10.19 18.05 -2.55
CA ALA A 188 -11.24 17.24 -3.15
C ALA A 188 -10.98 15.71 -3.03
N ARG A 189 -10.39 15.26 -1.93
CA ARG A 189 -10.13 13.84 -1.69
C ARG A 189 -10.82 13.31 -0.45
N MET A 190 -11.35 12.11 -0.59
CA MET A 190 -11.69 11.26 0.55
C MET A 190 -10.41 10.62 1.07
N LEU A 191 -10.15 10.72 2.36
CA LEU A 191 -8.95 10.23 3.03
C LEU A 191 -9.26 8.97 3.82
N PHE A 192 -8.38 7.99 3.71
CA PHE A 192 -8.43 6.76 4.49
C PHE A 192 -7.14 6.67 5.30
N PRO A 193 -7.21 6.52 6.63
CA PRO A 193 -6.02 6.36 7.45
C PRO A 193 -5.33 5.03 7.13
N LEU A 194 -4.02 5.05 7.11
CA LEU A 194 -3.19 3.88 6.90
C LEU A 194 -2.34 3.64 8.14
N TYR A 195 -2.31 2.41 8.61
CA TYR A 195 -1.49 1.97 9.72
C TYR A 195 -0.29 1.18 9.22
N SER A 196 0.86 1.42 9.82
CA SER A 196 2.09 0.66 9.62
C SER A 196 2.84 0.54 10.94
N PRO A 197 3.80 -0.40 11.10
CA PRO A 197 4.66 -0.45 12.28
C PRO A 197 5.50 0.82 12.50
N TYR A 198 5.59 1.67 11.49
CA TYR A 198 6.40 2.90 11.49
C TYR A 198 5.58 4.17 11.70
N GLY A 199 4.27 4.05 11.95
CA GLY A 199 3.38 5.17 12.16
C GLY A 199 2.16 5.18 11.24
N HIS A 200 1.47 6.30 11.24
CA HIS A 200 0.23 6.52 10.49
C HIS A 200 0.52 7.22 9.17
N GLY A 201 -0.27 6.88 8.16
CA GLY A 201 -0.28 7.54 6.87
C GLY A 201 -1.70 7.70 6.34
N TYR A 202 -1.82 8.13 5.10
CA TYR A 202 -3.11 8.28 4.43
C TYR A 202 -3.04 7.84 2.98
N ILE A 203 -4.16 7.31 2.48
CA ILE A 203 -4.43 7.20 1.06
C ILE A 203 -5.63 8.07 0.73
N GLY A 204 -5.55 8.84 -0.37
CA GLY A 204 -6.59 9.78 -0.77
C GLY A 204 -7.20 9.45 -2.12
N ARG A 205 -8.53 9.29 -2.15
CA ARG A 205 -9.33 9.10 -3.35
C ARG A 205 -9.81 10.44 -3.87
N SER A 206 -9.44 10.82 -5.09
CA SER A 206 -9.92 12.06 -5.72
C SER A 206 -11.41 11.99 -6.03
N LEU A 207 -12.15 13.00 -5.59
CA LEU A 207 -13.54 13.29 -6.00
C LEU A 207 -13.62 14.53 -6.90
N TRP A 208 -12.48 14.94 -7.49
CA TRP A 208 -12.45 16.08 -8.40
C TRP A 208 -13.38 15.84 -9.58
N GLN A 209 -14.28 16.77 -9.84
CA GLN A 209 -15.36 16.72 -10.83
C GLN A 209 -16.29 15.47 -10.78
N TRP A 210 -16.21 14.66 -9.74
CA TRP A 210 -17.19 13.60 -9.59
C TRP A 210 -18.61 14.17 -9.36
N LYS A 211 -19.60 13.58 -10.02
CA LYS A 211 -21.01 13.96 -9.92
C LYS A 211 -21.87 12.73 -9.64
N PRO A 212 -23.02 12.89 -8.96
CA PRO A 212 -24.00 11.81 -8.79
C PRO A 212 -24.36 11.17 -10.14
N GLY A 213 -24.48 9.85 -10.17
CA GLY A 213 -24.75 9.08 -11.39
C GLY A 213 -23.55 8.77 -12.27
N MET A 214 -22.37 9.38 -11.99
CA MET A 214 -21.14 9.05 -12.70
C MET A 214 -20.59 7.71 -12.23
N ASN A 215 -20.30 6.80 -13.16
CA ASN A 215 -19.62 5.55 -12.85
C ASN A 215 -18.09 5.76 -12.75
N GLU A 216 -17.39 4.76 -12.19
CA GLU A 216 -15.94 4.82 -11.95
C GLU A 216 -15.11 4.91 -13.24
N GLN A 217 -15.54 4.26 -14.31
CA GLN A 217 -14.84 4.30 -15.60
C GLN A 217 -14.94 5.70 -16.22
N THR A 218 -16.14 6.30 -16.20
CA THR A 218 -16.34 7.67 -16.68
C THR A 218 -15.54 8.66 -15.86
N HIS A 219 -15.49 8.51 -14.53
CA HIS A 219 -14.70 9.38 -13.67
C HIS A 219 -13.19 9.23 -13.93
N LYS A 220 -12.71 8.00 -14.12
CA LYS A 220 -11.32 7.73 -14.49
C LYS A 220 -10.96 8.40 -15.83
N ALA A 221 -11.78 8.21 -16.86
CA ALA A 221 -11.56 8.81 -18.16
C ALA A 221 -11.57 10.34 -18.12
N LEU A 222 -12.44 10.95 -17.29
CA LEU A 222 -12.48 12.40 -17.07
C LEU A 222 -11.17 12.91 -16.45
N LEU A 223 -10.68 12.26 -15.40
CA LEU A 223 -9.41 12.61 -14.74
C LEU A 223 -8.21 12.52 -15.70
N GLU A 224 -8.20 11.51 -16.55
CA GLU A 224 -7.14 11.31 -17.54
C GLU A 224 -7.21 12.35 -18.69
N ARG A 225 -8.40 12.58 -19.24
CA ARG A 225 -8.62 13.51 -20.35
C ARG A 225 -8.31 14.96 -20.00
N GLU A 226 -8.70 15.40 -18.82
CA GLU A 226 -8.58 16.78 -18.39
C GLU A 226 -7.27 17.06 -17.63
N ALA A 227 -6.30 16.14 -17.66
CA ALA A 227 -5.06 16.22 -16.89
C ALA A 227 -5.31 16.54 -15.41
N GLY A 228 -6.38 15.96 -14.87
CA GLY A 228 -6.82 16.13 -13.48
C GLY A 228 -5.87 15.51 -12.46
N PRO A 229 -6.18 15.65 -11.17
CA PRO A 229 -5.36 15.06 -10.11
C PRO A 229 -5.39 13.53 -10.22
N ARG A 230 -4.28 12.89 -9.83
CA ARG A 230 -4.22 11.42 -9.80
C ARG A 230 -5.41 10.85 -9.01
N ARG A 231 -5.99 9.77 -9.53
CA ARG A 231 -7.15 9.10 -8.89
C ARG A 231 -6.87 8.74 -7.43
N TRP A 232 -5.68 8.17 -7.18
CA TRP A 232 -5.21 7.83 -5.84
C TRP A 232 -3.84 8.43 -5.58
N ILE A 233 -3.64 8.92 -4.37
CA ILE A 233 -2.32 9.30 -3.83
C ILE A 233 -2.16 8.70 -2.43
N LYS A 234 -0.91 8.45 -2.02
CA LYS A 234 -0.59 7.96 -0.67
C LYS A 234 0.50 8.84 -0.06
N THR A 235 0.52 8.88 1.28
CA THR A 235 1.71 9.32 2.03
C THR A 235 2.80 8.24 1.97
N ASN A 236 3.98 8.60 2.45
CA ASN A 236 5.06 7.66 2.70
C ASN A 236 5.48 7.80 4.19
N PRO A 237 5.62 6.71 4.96
CA PRO A 237 5.48 5.32 4.52
C PRO A 237 4.05 4.95 4.13
N ALA A 238 3.92 3.95 3.27
CA ALA A 238 2.65 3.32 2.98
C ALA A 238 2.22 2.45 4.17
N GLY A 239 0.93 2.19 4.27
CA GLY A 239 0.35 1.34 5.32
C GLY A 239 -0.88 0.61 4.81
N TRP A 240 -1.59 -0.06 5.70
CA TRP A 240 -2.86 -0.73 5.44
C TRP A 240 -4.01 0.07 6.03
N PHE A 241 -5.14 0.09 5.36
CA PHE A 241 -6.36 0.63 5.92
C PHE A 241 -7.04 -0.45 6.77
N CYS A 242 -6.86 -0.34 8.09
CA CYS A 242 -7.27 -1.32 9.10
C CYS A 242 -7.51 -0.61 10.45
N VAL A 243 -7.65 -1.38 11.50
CA VAL A 243 -7.48 -0.91 12.89
C VAL A 243 -5.99 -0.97 13.29
N PRO A 244 -5.57 -0.39 14.43
CA PRO A 244 -4.24 -0.60 14.98
C PRO A 244 -3.88 -2.10 15.11
N PHE A 245 -2.64 -2.46 14.82
CA PHE A 245 -2.22 -3.87 14.66
C PHE A 245 -2.41 -4.72 15.91
N GLU A 246 -2.31 -4.13 17.09
CA GLU A 246 -2.56 -4.77 18.38
C GLU A 246 -4.01 -5.24 18.57
N GLN A 247 -4.92 -4.67 17.76
CA GLN A 247 -6.35 -5.02 17.81
C GLN A 247 -6.73 -6.11 16.80
N PHE A 248 -5.79 -6.60 15.98
CA PHE A 248 -6.12 -7.61 14.97
C PHE A 248 -6.64 -8.90 15.63
N ALA A 249 -7.69 -9.46 15.04
CA ALA A 249 -8.16 -10.80 15.37
C ALA A 249 -7.12 -11.87 14.97
N SER A 250 -7.25 -13.07 15.51
CA SER A 250 -6.38 -14.21 15.14
C SER A 250 -6.61 -14.69 13.70
N ALA A 251 -7.78 -14.40 13.13
CA ALA A 251 -8.12 -14.64 11.73
C ALA A 251 -8.46 -13.30 11.07
N ILE A 252 -7.78 -12.98 9.97
CA ILE A 252 -8.02 -11.74 9.23
C ILE A 252 -8.37 -11.98 7.77
N ILE A 253 -9.10 -11.04 7.19
CA ILE A 253 -9.52 -10.99 5.80
C ILE A 253 -8.72 -9.90 5.11
N LEU A 254 -7.93 -10.23 4.10
CA LEU A 254 -7.19 -9.27 3.29
C LEU A 254 -7.95 -8.93 2.04
N VAL A 255 -8.29 -7.66 1.87
CA VAL A 255 -8.88 -7.10 0.64
C VAL A 255 -7.93 -6.11 -0.02
N GLU A 256 -8.13 -5.81 -1.30
CA GLU A 256 -7.23 -4.92 -2.03
C GLU A 256 -7.50 -3.45 -1.71
N GLY A 257 -8.75 -3.03 -1.80
CA GLY A 257 -9.15 -1.63 -1.79
C GLY A 257 -9.81 -1.16 -0.49
N ALA A 258 -9.70 0.14 -0.21
CA ALA A 258 -10.32 0.76 0.96
C ALA A 258 -11.87 0.64 0.93
N PHE A 259 -12.47 0.72 -0.26
CA PHE A 259 -13.93 0.57 -0.39
C PHE A 259 -14.40 -0.87 -0.21
N ASP A 260 -13.55 -1.87 -0.50
CA ASP A 260 -13.87 -3.27 -0.22
C ASP A 260 -13.95 -3.50 1.29
N ARG A 261 -12.98 -2.94 2.05
CA ARG A 261 -13.05 -2.95 3.50
C ARG A 261 -14.34 -2.31 4.00
N LEU A 262 -14.67 -1.10 3.55
CA LEU A 262 -15.89 -0.43 3.97
C LEU A 262 -17.17 -1.21 3.59
N ALA A 263 -17.19 -1.89 2.46
CA ALA A 263 -18.31 -2.74 2.06
C ALA A 263 -18.47 -3.94 3.00
N LEU A 264 -17.37 -4.59 3.38
CA LEU A 264 -17.39 -5.70 4.34
C LEU A 264 -17.82 -5.23 5.74
N LEU A 265 -17.34 -4.06 6.21
CA LEU A 265 -17.81 -3.47 7.47
C LEU A 265 -19.29 -3.11 7.40
N THR A 266 -19.77 -2.58 6.29
CA THR A 266 -21.21 -2.32 6.05
C THR A 266 -22.01 -3.62 6.09
N ALA A 267 -21.43 -4.71 5.59
CA ALA A 267 -22.03 -6.03 5.68
C ALA A 267 -21.98 -6.62 7.11
N GLY A 268 -21.37 -5.96 8.09
CA GLY A 268 -21.29 -6.39 9.49
C GLY A 268 -20.15 -7.35 9.81
N PHE A 269 -19.04 -7.31 9.04
CA PHE A 269 -17.79 -7.94 9.46
C PHE A 269 -17.13 -7.09 10.55
N ASP A 270 -16.37 -7.75 11.45
CA ASP A 270 -15.69 -7.06 12.53
C ASP A 270 -14.53 -6.21 11.99
N PRO A 271 -14.37 -4.95 12.44
CA PRO A 271 -13.26 -4.09 12.02
C PRO A 271 -11.86 -4.67 12.29
N THR A 272 -11.72 -5.51 13.30
CA THR A 272 -10.45 -6.17 13.69
C THR A 272 -10.08 -7.33 12.76
N GLU A 273 -11.05 -7.83 12.00
CA GLU A 273 -10.85 -8.94 11.05
C GLU A 273 -10.54 -8.45 9.63
N VAL A 274 -10.93 -7.22 9.25
CA VAL A 274 -10.84 -6.79 7.85
C VAL A 274 -9.70 -5.79 7.64
N VAL A 275 -8.78 -6.12 6.74
CA VAL A 275 -7.59 -5.32 6.40
C VAL A 275 -7.56 -5.03 4.90
N ALA A 276 -7.52 -3.77 4.51
CA ALA A 276 -7.31 -3.37 3.13
C ALA A 276 -5.84 -3.01 2.90
N LEU A 277 -5.20 -3.67 1.93
CA LEU A 277 -3.78 -3.47 1.61
C LEU A 277 -3.49 -2.12 0.95
N ALA A 278 -4.52 -1.41 0.48
CA ALA A 278 -4.39 -0.21 -0.35
C ALA A 278 -3.50 -0.44 -1.58
N GLY A 279 -3.62 -1.63 -2.18
CA GLY A 279 -2.86 -2.18 -3.30
C GLY A 279 -2.71 -3.70 -3.16
N THR A 280 -1.81 -4.30 -3.91
CA THR A 280 -1.59 -5.77 -3.90
C THR A 280 -0.33 -6.20 -3.14
N ALA A 281 0.39 -5.27 -2.50
CA ALA A 281 1.63 -5.56 -1.80
C ALA A 281 1.36 -5.79 -0.30
N LEU A 282 1.57 -7.01 0.17
CA LEU A 282 1.55 -7.38 1.58
C LEU A 282 2.98 -7.37 2.14
N GLN A 283 3.17 -6.69 3.25
CA GLN A 283 4.40 -6.77 4.06
C GLN A 283 4.16 -7.80 5.16
N ILE A 284 4.59 -9.03 4.93
CA ILE A 284 4.30 -10.16 5.84
C ILE A 284 4.90 -9.91 7.23
N ASP A 285 6.06 -9.26 7.30
CA ASP A 285 6.73 -8.90 8.55
C ASP A 285 5.93 -7.93 9.43
N TRP A 286 4.90 -7.28 8.88
CA TRP A 286 4.01 -6.40 9.64
C TRP A 286 2.86 -7.16 10.33
N LEU A 287 2.63 -8.39 9.94
CA LEU A 287 1.57 -9.18 10.54
C LEU A 287 1.89 -9.47 12.02
N PRO A 288 1.02 -9.07 12.95
CA PRO A 288 1.27 -9.27 14.37
C PRO A 288 1.18 -10.76 14.74
N PRO A 289 1.87 -11.20 15.80
CA PRO A 289 2.05 -12.61 16.13
C PRO A 289 0.75 -13.34 16.50
N GLN A 290 -0.31 -12.60 16.89
CA GLN A 290 -1.63 -13.18 17.17
C GLN A 290 -2.35 -13.64 15.89
N VAL A 291 -2.03 -13.11 14.73
CA VAL A 291 -2.62 -13.54 13.45
C VAL A 291 -2.11 -14.94 13.10
N LYS A 292 -3.03 -15.88 12.92
CA LYS A 292 -2.72 -17.28 12.57
C LYS A 292 -3.35 -17.68 11.25
N THR A 293 -4.51 -17.13 10.94
CA THR A 293 -5.27 -17.46 9.75
C THR A 293 -5.51 -16.23 8.89
N ILE A 294 -5.35 -16.39 7.60
CA ILE A 294 -5.52 -15.32 6.62
C ILE A 294 -6.48 -15.78 5.52
N VAL A 295 -7.54 -15.01 5.33
CA VAL A 295 -8.46 -15.18 4.21
C VAL A 295 -8.06 -14.18 3.13
N LEU A 296 -7.57 -14.65 2.00
CA LEU A 296 -7.29 -13.79 0.85
C LEU A 296 -8.58 -13.55 0.07
N ALA A 297 -9.05 -12.33 0.11
CA ALA A 297 -10.29 -11.86 -0.50
C ALA A 297 -10.00 -10.65 -1.43
N LEU A 298 -8.96 -10.76 -2.27
CA LEU A 298 -8.56 -9.73 -3.22
C LEU A 298 -9.54 -9.62 -4.39
N ASP A 299 -9.27 -8.72 -5.33
CA ASP A 299 -10.12 -8.52 -6.52
C ASP A 299 -10.23 -9.81 -7.36
N GLY A 300 -11.37 -10.01 -8.01
CA GLY A 300 -11.63 -11.16 -8.87
C GLY A 300 -11.04 -11.02 -10.28
N ASP A 301 -10.42 -9.88 -10.64
CA ASP A 301 -9.78 -9.70 -11.93
C ASP A 301 -8.43 -10.45 -12.02
N GLN A 302 -7.83 -10.47 -13.21
CA GLN A 302 -6.58 -11.20 -13.44
C GLN A 302 -5.48 -10.76 -12.48
N GLY A 303 -5.33 -9.45 -12.24
CA GLY A 303 -4.30 -8.91 -11.33
C GLY A 303 -4.49 -9.37 -9.88
N GLY A 304 -5.73 -9.34 -9.38
CA GLY A 304 -6.08 -9.81 -8.04
C GLY A 304 -5.88 -11.33 -7.88
N GLN A 305 -6.19 -12.12 -8.91
CA GLN A 305 -5.95 -13.56 -8.91
C GLN A 305 -4.45 -13.93 -8.88
N GLU A 306 -3.65 -13.24 -9.69
CA GLU A 306 -2.18 -13.42 -9.71
C GLU A 306 -1.58 -13.03 -8.35
N ALA A 307 -2.02 -11.88 -7.79
CA ALA A 307 -1.61 -11.45 -6.46
C ALA A 307 -2.01 -12.47 -5.38
N THR A 308 -3.23 -13.00 -5.46
CA THR A 308 -3.74 -14.02 -4.52
C THR A 308 -2.89 -15.28 -4.53
N ARG A 309 -2.56 -15.85 -5.70
CA ARG A 309 -1.71 -17.05 -5.80
C ARG A 309 -0.34 -16.78 -5.16
N ARG A 310 0.31 -15.70 -5.56
CA ARG A 310 1.62 -15.31 -5.02
C ARG A 310 1.61 -15.15 -3.51
N LEU A 311 0.62 -14.42 -2.97
CA LEU A 311 0.50 -14.19 -1.54
C LEU A 311 0.15 -15.47 -0.78
N ALA A 312 -0.69 -16.35 -1.34
CA ALA A 312 -1.03 -17.61 -0.71
C ALA A 312 0.20 -18.49 -0.51
N ASP A 313 1.07 -18.58 -1.50
CA ASP A 313 2.30 -19.37 -1.41
C ASP A 313 3.28 -18.77 -0.40
N GLN A 314 3.48 -17.45 -0.43
CA GLN A 314 4.34 -16.76 0.52
C GLN A 314 3.86 -16.92 1.97
N LEU A 315 2.57 -16.71 2.23
CA LEU A 315 1.99 -16.83 3.56
C LEU A 315 2.05 -18.26 4.11
N LYS A 316 1.82 -19.28 3.28
CA LYS A 316 1.96 -20.68 3.69
C LYS A 316 3.40 -21.03 4.04
N GLN A 317 4.38 -20.53 3.27
CA GLN A 317 5.81 -20.69 3.57
C GLN A 317 6.18 -20.07 4.92
N GLU A 318 5.54 -18.97 5.31
CA GLU A 318 5.71 -18.32 6.61
C GLU A 318 4.87 -18.96 7.73
N GLY A 319 4.17 -20.05 7.44
CA GLY A 319 3.44 -20.86 8.43
C GLY A 319 2.03 -20.36 8.77
N PHE A 320 1.44 -19.48 7.98
CA PHE A 320 0.05 -19.06 8.14
C PHE A 320 -0.93 -20.10 7.57
N SER A 321 -2.07 -20.26 8.25
CA SER A 321 -3.22 -20.93 7.65
C SER A 321 -3.86 -20.00 6.61
N VAL A 322 -3.93 -20.41 5.35
CA VAL A 322 -4.42 -19.56 4.27
C VAL A 322 -5.67 -20.15 3.64
N LYS A 323 -6.72 -19.33 3.55
CA LYS A 323 -7.93 -19.61 2.76
C LYS A 323 -8.05 -18.58 1.66
N ILE A 324 -8.69 -18.96 0.56
CA ILE A 324 -8.94 -18.08 -0.58
C ILE A 324 -10.43 -17.98 -0.79
N CYS A 325 -10.95 -16.76 -0.85
CA CYS A 325 -12.35 -16.47 -1.16
C CYS A 325 -12.42 -15.18 -1.99
N LEU A 326 -12.33 -15.32 -3.31
CA LEU A 326 -12.42 -14.19 -4.24
C LEU A 326 -13.87 -13.85 -4.56
N PRO A 327 -14.16 -12.60 -5.00
CA PRO A 327 -15.45 -12.26 -5.58
C PRO A 327 -15.77 -13.21 -6.75
N PRO A 328 -17.03 -13.66 -6.87
CA PRO A 328 -17.42 -14.50 -8.00
C PRO A 328 -17.11 -13.88 -9.37
N GLN A 329 -16.63 -14.69 -10.31
CA GLN A 329 -16.16 -14.26 -11.63
C GLN A 329 -17.28 -14.35 -12.68
N ASP A 330 -18.44 -13.82 -12.37
CA ASP A 330 -19.63 -13.83 -13.23
C ASP A 330 -19.80 -12.57 -14.09
N ARG A 331 -18.74 -11.77 -14.22
CA ARG A 331 -18.69 -10.45 -14.90
C ARG A 331 -19.56 -9.36 -14.24
N GLN A 332 -20.18 -9.62 -13.10
CA GLN A 332 -21.06 -8.71 -12.39
C GLN A 332 -20.42 -8.13 -11.14
N GLY A 333 -19.27 -7.50 -11.29
CA GLY A 333 -18.51 -6.90 -10.19
C GLY A 333 -17.22 -7.67 -9.86
N LYS A 334 -16.12 -6.97 -9.99
CA LYS A 334 -14.78 -7.53 -9.84
C LYS A 334 -14.23 -7.44 -8.42
N ASP A 335 -14.77 -6.55 -7.60
CA ASP A 335 -14.38 -6.29 -6.23
C ASP A 335 -15.56 -6.41 -5.26
N TRP A 336 -15.29 -6.46 -3.94
CA TRP A 336 -16.33 -6.65 -2.93
C TRP A 336 -17.25 -5.44 -2.80
N ASN A 337 -16.77 -4.23 -3.03
CA ASN A 337 -17.62 -3.05 -2.99
C ASN A 337 -18.59 -3.02 -4.17
N GLU A 338 -18.13 -3.36 -5.38
CA GLU A 338 -19.00 -3.41 -6.55
C GLU A 338 -20.07 -4.49 -6.38
N ARG A 339 -19.70 -5.66 -5.89
CA ARG A 339 -20.65 -6.73 -5.60
C ARG A 339 -21.64 -6.36 -4.50
N TRP A 340 -21.18 -5.72 -3.43
CA TRP A 340 -22.07 -5.21 -2.38
C TRP A 340 -23.12 -4.23 -2.93
N ARG A 341 -22.70 -3.33 -3.82
CA ARG A 341 -23.61 -2.39 -4.48
C ARG A 341 -24.66 -3.07 -5.34
N LEU A 342 -24.30 -4.15 -6.03
CA LEU A 342 -25.18 -4.86 -6.97
C LEU A 342 -26.11 -5.85 -6.27
N PHE A 343 -25.65 -6.55 -5.26
CA PHE A 343 -26.32 -7.71 -4.68
C PHE A 343 -26.56 -7.62 -3.17
N GLY A 344 -26.10 -6.56 -2.51
CA GLY A 344 -26.26 -6.38 -1.07
C GLY A 344 -25.70 -7.55 -0.25
N PRO A 345 -26.43 -7.98 0.82
CA PRO A 345 -25.95 -9.00 1.77
C PRO A 345 -25.61 -10.36 1.14
N GLN A 346 -26.25 -10.71 0.03
CA GLN A 346 -26.00 -11.99 -0.65
C GLN A 346 -24.59 -12.08 -1.24
N SER A 347 -24.02 -10.94 -1.63
CA SER A 347 -22.70 -10.88 -2.24
C SER A 347 -21.58 -11.41 -1.35
N VAL A 348 -21.72 -11.28 -0.04
CA VAL A 348 -20.68 -11.65 0.96
C VAL A 348 -20.92 -13.00 1.64
N LEU A 349 -21.97 -13.72 1.27
CA LEU A 349 -22.27 -15.03 1.85
C LEU A 349 -21.14 -16.06 1.70
N PRO A 350 -20.44 -16.18 0.55
CA PRO A 350 -19.32 -17.08 0.42
C PRO A 350 -18.19 -16.76 1.42
N LEU A 351 -17.89 -15.48 1.60
CA LEU A 351 -16.87 -15.03 2.53
C LEU A 351 -17.27 -15.31 3.98
N ARG A 352 -18.55 -15.06 4.35
CA ARG A 352 -19.07 -15.41 5.69
C ARG A 352 -18.98 -16.91 5.97
N LYS A 353 -19.31 -17.77 5.02
CA LYS A 353 -19.17 -19.24 5.18
C LYS A 353 -17.71 -19.64 5.42
N THR A 354 -16.77 -19.05 4.64
CA THR A 354 -15.34 -19.27 4.82
C THR A 354 -14.88 -18.87 6.20
N CYS A 355 -15.28 -17.71 6.70
CA CYS A 355 -14.92 -17.22 8.04
C CYS A 355 -15.58 -18.03 9.18
N SER A 356 -16.84 -18.43 9.02
CA SER A 356 -17.55 -19.24 10.03
C SER A 356 -16.89 -20.60 10.22
N ALA A 357 -16.45 -21.24 9.14
CA ALA A 357 -15.74 -22.52 9.20
C ALA A 357 -14.38 -22.42 9.92
N LEU A 358 -13.78 -21.20 10.02
CA LEU A 358 -12.55 -20.98 10.77
C LEU A 358 -12.75 -20.77 12.26
N ARG A 359 -13.95 -20.33 12.66
CA ARG A 359 -14.28 -20.14 14.09
C ARG A 359 -14.73 -21.44 14.78
N SER A 360 -15.06 -22.46 13.99
CA SER A 360 -15.51 -23.78 14.45
C SER A 360 -14.40 -24.84 14.46
N ALA A 361 -13.23 -24.54 13.94
CA ALA A 361 -12.04 -25.41 13.88
C ALA A 361 -10.99 -24.99 14.92
#